data_f51df15b36fe87db0e8d7ae1966d8dbc
#
_entry.id   f51df15b36fe87db0e8d7ae1966d8dbc
#
_cell.length_a   1.000
_cell.length_b   1.000
_cell.length_c   1.000
_cell.angle_alpha   90.00
_cell.angle_beta   90.00
_cell.angle_gamma   90.00
#
_symmetry.space_group_name_H-M   'P 1'
#
loop_
_entity.id
_entity.type
_entity.pdbx_description
1 polymer ?
#
loop_
_entity_poly.entity_id
_entity_poly.type
_entity_poly.pdbx_seq_one_letter_code
_entity_poly.pdbx_strand_id
1 'polypeptide(L)'
;MSTNFCTKAALNRINSCPYLHHTFYCINKQVDAHVKSLKNLCKRKAKTTKEGDALILKWAQQLIRSAVDILDQYIRETSESARGHSFVTPLSSKSRGKKQTSASKSTSEAVIAVFTVGSLILACPTANVKEITPLLHTIITSGNSEPRPKNLVGGTISFKELAPSLYIQSWDTLAKICLVDDKVAKRYIPIFVQVCIRYLLYEL
;
A
#
# COMPACT_ATOMS: atom_id res chain seq x y z
N MET A 1 26.67 1.18 4.94
CA MET A 1 26.80 0.36 3.71
C MET A 1 25.82 -0.82 3.62
N SER A 2 24.69 -0.83 4.32
CA SER A 2 23.81 -2.04 4.41
C SER A 2 22.35 -1.86 3.96
N THR A 3 21.93 -0.69 3.51
CA THR A 3 20.53 -0.42 3.06
C THR A 3 20.17 -1.03 1.72
N ASN A 4 21.15 -1.52 0.97
CA ASN A 4 21.00 -1.96 -0.41
C ASN A 4 20.47 -3.38 -0.60
N PHE A 5 20.59 -4.23 0.42
CA PHE A 5 20.26 -5.65 0.26
C PHE A 5 18.76 -5.90 0.25
N CYS A 6 17.99 -5.11 0.99
CA CYS A 6 16.56 -5.38 1.16
C CYS A 6 15.74 -4.95 -0.07
N THR A 7 16.06 -3.81 -0.67
CA THR A 7 15.37 -3.29 -1.86
C THR A 7 15.74 -4.07 -3.13
N LYS A 8 17.01 -4.41 -3.31
CA LYS A 8 17.46 -5.21 -4.45
C LYS A 8 16.93 -6.65 -4.40
N ALA A 9 16.89 -7.25 -3.21
CA ALA A 9 16.31 -8.57 -3.01
C ALA A 9 14.78 -8.56 -3.23
N ALA A 10 14.08 -7.50 -2.85
CA ALA A 10 12.65 -7.35 -3.11
C ALA A 10 12.36 -7.17 -4.60
N LEU A 11 13.10 -6.32 -5.31
CA LEU A 11 12.94 -6.14 -6.76
C LEU A 11 13.31 -7.39 -7.55
N ASN A 12 14.41 -8.04 -7.21
CA ASN A 12 14.81 -9.29 -7.87
C ASN A 12 13.79 -10.42 -7.63
N ARG A 13 13.15 -10.47 -6.46
CA ARG A 13 12.05 -11.42 -6.21
C ARG A 13 10.80 -11.12 -7.04
N ILE A 14 10.52 -9.87 -7.34
CA ILE A 14 9.36 -9.46 -8.16
C ILE A 14 9.65 -9.79 -9.63
N ASN A 15 10.85 -9.47 -10.12
CA ASN A 15 11.26 -9.76 -11.50
C ASN A 15 11.47 -11.26 -11.75
N SER A 16 11.74 -12.05 -10.72
CA SER A 16 11.92 -13.50 -10.84
C SER A 16 10.62 -14.31 -10.71
N CYS A 17 9.46 -13.68 -10.42
CA CYS A 17 8.20 -14.38 -10.30
C CYS A 17 7.16 -13.88 -11.32
N PRO A 18 7.16 -14.41 -12.57
CA PRO A 18 6.20 -14.01 -13.60
C PRO A 18 4.74 -14.21 -13.19
N TYR A 19 4.46 -15.13 -12.28
CA TYR A 19 3.12 -15.36 -11.72
C TYR A 19 2.64 -14.18 -10.86
N LEU A 20 3.50 -13.57 -10.05
CA LEU A 20 3.12 -12.40 -9.25
C LEU A 20 2.78 -11.21 -10.15
N HIS A 21 3.57 -10.95 -11.18
CA HIS A 21 3.32 -9.87 -12.13
C HIS A 21 2.00 -10.06 -12.89
N HIS A 22 1.71 -11.27 -13.33
CA HIS A 22 0.47 -11.58 -14.05
C HIS A 22 -0.77 -11.46 -13.15
N THR A 23 -0.70 -11.96 -11.92
CA THR A 23 -1.81 -11.86 -10.94
C THR A 23 -2.10 -10.40 -10.58
N PHE A 24 -1.05 -9.59 -10.34
CA PHE A 24 -1.16 -8.16 -10.11
C PHE A 24 -1.80 -7.43 -11.29
N TYR A 25 -1.37 -7.73 -12.50
CA TYR A 25 -1.91 -7.12 -13.70
C TYR A 25 -3.39 -7.44 -13.91
N CYS A 26 -3.82 -8.66 -13.62
CA CYS A 26 -5.23 -9.08 -13.71
C CYS A 26 -6.11 -8.37 -12.65
N ILE A 27 -5.65 -8.28 -11.39
CA ILE A 27 -6.36 -7.57 -10.32
C ILE A 27 -6.50 -6.10 -10.68
N ASN A 28 -5.44 -5.47 -11.16
CA ASN A 28 -5.42 -4.07 -11.55
C ASN A 28 -6.44 -3.76 -12.64
N LYS A 29 -6.51 -4.59 -13.67
CA LYS A 29 -7.52 -4.44 -14.75
C LYS A 29 -8.95 -4.59 -14.24
N GLN A 30 -9.20 -5.52 -13.31
CA GLN A 30 -10.53 -5.72 -12.74
C GLN A 30 -10.97 -4.51 -11.91
N VAL A 31 -10.12 -3.98 -11.05
CA VAL A 31 -10.44 -2.80 -10.24
C VAL A 31 -10.71 -1.60 -11.12
N ASP A 32 -9.88 -1.33 -12.12
CA ASP A 32 -10.11 -0.22 -13.06
C ASP A 32 -11.43 -0.37 -13.83
N ALA A 33 -11.76 -1.58 -14.25
CA ALA A 33 -13.03 -1.86 -14.90
C ALA A 33 -14.23 -1.61 -13.96
N HIS A 34 -14.13 -2.00 -12.69
CA HIS A 34 -15.16 -1.76 -11.68
C HIS A 34 -15.33 -0.27 -11.39
N VAL A 35 -14.22 0.48 -11.22
CA VAL A 35 -14.26 1.94 -11.01
C VAL A 35 -14.90 2.66 -12.20
N LYS A 36 -14.55 2.30 -13.43
CA LYS A 36 -15.16 2.84 -14.66
C LYS A 36 -16.64 2.51 -14.74
N SER A 37 -17.03 1.28 -14.42
CA SER A 37 -18.43 0.84 -14.41
C SER A 37 -19.23 1.60 -13.36
N LEU A 38 -18.69 1.77 -12.15
CA LEU A 38 -19.30 2.57 -11.08
C LEU A 38 -19.53 4.02 -11.54
N LYS A 39 -18.52 4.65 -12.15
CA LYS A 39 -18.62 6.00 -12.70
C LYS A 39 -19.75 6.12 -13.73
N ASN A 40 -19.86 5.15 -14.63
CA ASN A 40 -20.91 5.11 -15.65
C ASN A 40 -22.30 4.89 -15.04
N LEU A 41 -22.44 4.04 -14.02
CA LEU A 41 -23.69 3.82 -13.30
C LEU A 41 -24.15 5.09 -12.57
N CYS A 42 -23.26 5.80 -11.92
CA CYS A 42 -23.56 7.06 -11.25
C CYS A 42 -24.08 8.10 -12.26
N LYS A 43 -23.40 8.23 -13.41
CA LYS A 43 -23.83 9.14 -14.48
C LYS A 43 -25.19 8.77 -15.07
N ARG A 44 -25.50 7.49 -15.23
CA ARG A 44 -26.81 7.03 -15.73
C ARG A 44 -27.94 7.21 -14.73
N LYS A 45 -27.66 7.09 -13.42
CA LYS A 45 -28.66 7.29 -12.35
C LYS A 45 -29.00 8.76 -12.13
N ALA A 46 -28.09 9.65 -12.43
CA ALA A 46 -28.22 11.07 -12.18
C ALA A 46 -29.10 11.74 -13.25
N LYS A 47 -29.93 12.67 -12.83
CA LYS A 47 -30.72 13.53 -13.73
C LYS A 47 -29.89 14.66 -14.34
N THR A 48 -28.84 15.07 -13.65
CA THR A 48 -27.93 16.14 -14.06
C THR A 48 -26.45 15.69 -13.91
N THR A 49 -25.57 16.33 -14.67
CA THR A 49 -24.12 16.07 -14.58
C THR A 49 -23.59 16.34 -13.15
N LYS A 50 -24.06 17.44 -12.52
CA LYS A 50 -23.67 17.78 -11.14
C LYS A 50 -24.07 16.71 -10.12
N GLU A 51 -25.27 16.15 -10.27
CA GLU A 51 -25.75 15.06 -9.42
C GLU A 51 -24.90 13.79 -9.63
N GLY A 52 -24.56 13.49 -10.88
CA GLY A 52 -23.69 12.36 -11.22
C GLY A 52 -22.31 12.48 -10.57
N ASP A 53 -21.69 13.66 -10.65
CA ASP A 53 -20.39 13.91 -10.05
C ASP A 53 -20.44 13.86 -8.50
N ALA A 54 -21.52 14.33 -7.89
CA ALA A 54 -21.74 14.22 -6.46
C ALA A 54 -21.89 12.75 -6.00
N LEU A 55 -22.60 11.93 -6.78
CA LEU A 55 -22.73 10.49 -6.52
C LEU A 55 -21.37 9.77 -6.65
N ILE A 56 -20.59 10.08 -7.67
CA ILE A 56 -19.25 9.53 -7.86
C ILE A 56 -18.36 9.90 -6.68
N LEU A 57 -18.36 11.17 -6.26
CA LEU A 57 -17.58 11.63 -5.11
C LEU A 57 -17.98 10.91 -3.83
N LYS A 58 -19.28 10.74 -3.58
CA LYS A 58 -19.80 10.02 -2.40
C LYS A 58 -19.28 8.57 -2.36
N TRP A 59 -19.36 7.85 -3.47
CA TRP A 59 -18.87 6.48 -3.58
C TRP A 59 -17.35 6.41 -3.43
N ALA A 60 -16.62 7.31 -4.07
CA ALA A 60 -15.17 7.37 -3.95
C ALA A 60 -14.74 7.57 -2.48
N GLN A 61 -15.40 8.47 -1.75
CA GLN A 61 -15.13 8.71 -0.33
C GLN A 61 -15.42 7.49 0.54
N GLN A 62 -16.49 6.74 0.28
CA GLN A 62 -16.79 5.52 1.01
C GLN A 62 -15.73 4.44 0.78
N LEU A 63 -15.29 4.24 -0.46
CA LEU A 63 -14.26 3.26 -0.79
C LEU A 63 -12.89 3.65 -0.22
N ILE A 64 -12.54 4.95 -0.22
CA ILE A 64 -11.31 5.43 0.43
C ILE A 64 -11.36 5.19 1.94
N ARG A 65 -12.48 5.44 2.62
CA ARG A 65 -12.62 5.12 4.05
C ARG A 65 -12.45 3.64 4.33
N SER A 66 -13.10 2.77 3.55
CA SER A 66 -12.91 1.33 3.68
C SER A 66 -11.45 0.90 3.46
N ALA A 67 -10.75 1.54 2.53
CA ALA A 67 -9.32 1.29 2.31
C ALA A 67 -8.48 1.76 3.51
N VAL A 68 -8.80 2.89 4.12
CA VAL A 68 -8.17 3.38 5.37
C VAL A 68 -8.33 2.34 6.48
N ASP A 69 -9.55 1.84 6.72
CA ASP A 69 -9.84 0.85 7.74
C ASP A 69 -9.02 -0.45 7.53
N ILE A 70 -8.95 -0.94 6.28
CA ILE A 70 -8.17 -2.12 5.93
C ILE A 70 -6.68 -1.91 6.19
N LEU A 71 -6.13 -0.76 5.79
CA LEU A 71 -4.71 -0.45 5.99
C LEU A 71 -4.36 -0.25 7.46
N ASP A 72 -5.20 0.43 8.21
CA ASP A 72 -5.03 0.62 9.65
C ASP A 72 -5.03 -0.73 10.39
N GLN A 73 -5.93 -1.61 10.02
CA GLN A 73 -5.96 -2.97 10.57
C GLN A 73 -4.69 -3.73 10.21
N TYR A 74 -4.27 -3.70 8.94
CA TYR A 74 -3.05 -4.36 8.48
C TYR A 74 -1.80 -3.87 9.22
N ILE A 75 -1.65 -2.55 9.39
CA ILE A 75 -0.53 -1.95 10.11
C ILE A 75 -0.53 -2.37 11.58
N ARG A 76 -1.69 -2.41 12.24
CA ARG A 76 -1.83 -2.88 13.62
C ARG A 76 -1.44 -4.36 13.77
N GLU A 77 -1.97 -5.23 12.93
CA GLU A 77 -1.68 -6.67 12.97
C GLU A 77 -0.18 -6.94 12.76
N THR A 78 0.45 -6.23 11.83
CA THR A 78 1.88 -6.35 11.56
C THR A 78 2.71 -5.83 12.74
N SER A 79 2.27 -4.75 13.39
CA SER A 79 2.93 -4.17 14.56
C SER A 79 2.86 -5.07 15.80
N GLU A 80 1.73 -5.72 16.02
CA GLU A 80 1.52 -6.65 17.14
C GLU A 80 2.31 -7.95 16.96
N SER A 81 2.38 -8.47 15.75
CA SER A 81 3.21 -9.64 15.42
C SER A 81 4.69 -9.42 15.71
N ALA A 82 5.20 -8.20 15.49
CA ALA A 82 6.58 -7.83 15.80
C ALA A 82 6.87 -7.76 17.32
N ARG A 83 5.87 -7.48 18.15
CA ARG A 83 6.00 -7.41 19.63
C ARG A 83 5.88 -8.77 20.31
N GLY A 84 5.20 -9.75 19.69
CA GLY A 84 4.88 -11.04 20.29
C GLY A 84 6.01 -12.06 20.34
N HIS A 85 7.20 -11.78 19.83
CA HIS A 85 8.34 -12.71 19.84
C HIS A 85 9.30 -12.54 21.02
N SER A 86 8.94 -11.80 22.06
CA SER A 86 9.70 -11.71 23.31
C SER A 86 9.06 -12.60 24.36
N PHE A 87 9.74 -13.71 24.69
CA PHE A 87 9.41 -14.67 25.75
C PHE A 87 8.20 -15.60 25.53
N VAL A 88 8.41 -16.70 24.84
CA VAL A 88 7.69 -17.95 25.13
C VAL A 88 8.70 -19.09 25.19
N THR A 89 8.82 -19.71 26.37
CA THR A 89 9.45 -20.97 26.66
C THR A 89 9.01 -22.07 25.67
N PRO A 90 9.94 -22.96 25.23
CA PRO A 90 9.61 -24.00 24.28
C PRO A 90 8.98 -25.20 24.98
N LEU A 91 7.66 -25.17 25.22
CA LEU A 91 6.91 -26.37 25.65
C LEU A 91 5.53 -26.31 25.03
N SER A 92 5.36 -27.08 24.03
CA SER A 92 4.14 -27.75 23.53
C SER A 92 4.00 -27.68 22.01
N SER A 93 4.29 -28.82 21.44
CA SER A 93 4.00 -29.23 20.07
C SER A 93 2.51 -29.17 19.74
N LYS A 94 2.22 -28.89 18.44
CA LYS A 94 0.94 -29.04 17.74
C LYS A 94 0.02 -27.82 17.69
N SER A 95 0.28 -26.93 16.73
CA SER A 95 -0.73 -26.49 15.74
C SER A 95 -0.07 -25.74 14.57
N ARG A 96 0.53 -26.50 13.69
CA ARG A 96 1.08 -26.05 12.41
C ARG A 96 -0.03 -26.06 11.38
N GLY A 97 -0.71 -24.96 11.10
CA GLY A 97 -1.61 -24.98 9.96
C GLY A 97 -2.50 -23.74 9.74
N LYS A 98 -2.82 -22.97 10.77
CA LYS A 98 -3.87 -21.91 10.64
C LYS A 98 -3.37 -20.46 10.57
N LYS A 99 -2.12 -20.17 10.98
CA LYS A 99 -1.60 -18.79 11.02
C LYS A 99 -1.11 -18.26 9.66
N GLN A 100 -0.69 -19.13 8.75
CA GLN A 100 -0.11 -18.73 7.47
C GLN A 100 -1.16 -18.26 6.44
N THR A 101 -2.38 -18.77 6.51
CA THR A 101 -3.47 -18.41 5.59
C THR A 101 -4.11 -17.06 5.89
N SER A 102 -4.16 -16.64 7.16
CA SER A 102 -4.75 -15.34 7.54
C SER A 102 -3.84 -14.16 7.18
N ALA A 103 -2.53 -14.27 7.40
CA ALA A 103 -1.57 -13.21 7.08
C ALA A 103 -1.48 -12.94 5.55
N SER A 104 -1.54 -13.98 4.73
CA SER A 104 -1.53 -13.82 3.27
C SER A 104 -2.81 -13.15 2.75
N LYS A 105 -3.96 -13.43 3.36
CA LYS A 105 -5.24 -12.83 3.01
C LYS A 105 -5.26 -11.34 3.36
N SER A 106 -4.86 -10.95 4.56
CA SER A 106 -4.77 -9.57 5.03
C SER A 106 -3.85 -8.73 4.12
N THR A 107 -2.71 -9.29 3.71
CA THR A 107 -1.80 -8.64 2.74
C THR A 107 -2.46 -8.41 1.39
N SER A 108 -3.16 -9.39 0.85
CA SER A 108 -3.84 -9.26 -0.45
C SER A 108 -4.94 -8.21 -0.40
N GLU A 109 -5.70 -8.16 0.68
CA GLU A 109 -6.74 -7.14 0.90
C GLU A 109 -6.13 -5.73 0.99
N ALA A 110 -5.02 -5.56 1.70
CA ALA A 110 -4.31 -4.29 1.79
C ALA A 110 -3.79 -3.80 0.42
N VAL A 111 -3.23 -4.69 -0.39
CA VAL A 111 -2.76 -4.38 -1.75
C VAL A 111 -3.91 -3.93 -2.65
N ILE A 112 -5.04 -4.66 -2.64
CA ILE A 112 -6.22 -4.32 -3.42
C ILE A 112 -6.79 -2.97 -2.96
N ALA A 113 -6.83 -2.71 -1.64
CA ALA A 113 -7.30 -1.45 -1.09
C ALA A 113 -6.46 -0.26 -1.58
N VAL A 114 -5.13 -0.36 -1.51
CA VAL A 114 -4.21 0.69 -1.99
C VAL A 114 -4.38 0.92 -3.50
N PHE A 115 -4.46 -0.14 -4.30
CA PHE A 115 -4.67 -0.03 -5.73
C PHE A 115 -6.02 0.64 -6.06
N THR A 116 -7.08 0.26 -5.34
CA THR A 116 -8.42 0.84 -5.51
C THR A 116 -8.39 2.34 -5.26
N VAL A 117 -7.69 2.81 -4.23
CA VAL A 117 -7.49 4.24 -3.97
C VAL A 117 -6.83 4.94 -5.15
N GLY A 118 -5.74 4.38 -5.69
CA GLY A 118 -5.05 4.95 -6.85
C GLY A 118 -5.97 5.09 -8.08
N SER A 119 -6.80 4.08 -8.36
CA SER A 119 -7.76 4.11 -9.47
C SER A 119 -8.90 5.11 -9.22
N LEU A 120 -9.37 5.21 -7.96
CA LEU A 120 -10.42 6.17 -7.59
C LEU A 120 -9.97 7.62 -7.73
N ILE A 121 -8.74 7.94 -7.36
CA ILE A 121 -8.19 9.29 -7.45
C ILE A 121 -8.08 9.75 -8.90
N LEU A 122 -7.67 8.89 -9.81
CA LEU A 122 -7.66 9.20 -11.23
C LEU A 122 -9.05 9.36 -11.82
N ALA A 123 -10.04 8.62 -11.30
CA ALA A 123 -11.45 8.72 -11.73
C ALA A 123 -12.18 9.91 -11.09
N CYS A 124 -11.81 10.31 -9.88
CA CYS A 124 -12.41 11.38 -9.09
C CYS A 124 -11.31 12.21 -8.38
N PRO A 125 -10.65 13.15 -9.08
CA PRO A 125 -9.53 13.93 -8.54
C PRO A 125 -9.89 14.81 -7.33
N THR A 126 -11.18 15.09 -7.12
CA THR A 126 -11.67 15.89 -5.99
C THR A 126 -11.89 15.07 -4.71
N ALA A 127 -11.64 13.78 -4.75
CA ALA A 127 -11.77 12.91 -3.57
C ALA A 127 -10.74 13.30 -2.48
N ASN A 128 -11.19 13.25 -1.20
CA ASN A 128 -10.31 13.60 -0.08
C ASN A 128 -9.36 12.45 0.25
N VAL A 129 -8.07 12.69 0.13
CA VAL A 129 -6.99 11.72 0.35
C VAL A 129 -6.21 11.95 1.66
N LYS A 130 -6.67 12.88 2.51
CA LYS A 130 -5.93 13.30 3.72
C LYS A 130 -5.68 12.16 4.70
N GLU A 131 -6.64 11.25 4.84
CA GLU A 131 -6.55 10.13 5.79
C GLU A 131 -5.66 8.99 5.28
N ILE A 132 -5.67 8.73 3.97
CA ILE A 132 -4.91 7.64 3.37
C ILE A 132 -3.42 7.98 3.18
N THR A 133 -3.10 9.25 2.91
CA THR A 133 -1.73 9.70 2.62
C THR A 133 -0.73 9.39 3.75
N PRO A 134 -1.05 9.61 5.05
CA PRO A 134 -0.16 9.24 6.14
C PRO A 134 0.08 7.73 6.25
N LEU A 135 -0.93 6.90 5.95
CA LEU A 135 -0.79 5.44 5.99
C LEU A 135 0.15 4.96 4.88
N LEU A 136 -0.02 5.47 3.66
CA LEU A 136 0.91 5.20 2.56
C LEU A 136 2.34 5.63 2.90
N HIS A 137 2.50 6.82 3.52
CA HIS A 137 3.80 7.29 3.99
C HIS A 137 4.41 6.33 5.01
N THR A 138 3.63 5.86 5.97
CA THR A 138 4.08 4.88 6.97
C THR A 138 4.57 3.58 6.31
N ILE A 139 3.82 3.05 5.36
CA ILE A 139 4.20 1.84 4.62
C ILE A 139 5.52 2.04 3.86
N ILE A 140 5.68 3.18 3.17
CA ILE A 140 6.85 3.49 2.37
C ILE A 140 8.10 3.70 3.24
N THR A 141 7.97 4.43 4.35
CA THR A 141 9.10 4.72 5.24
C THR A 141 9.52 3.51 6.06
N SER A 142 8.58 2.65 6.41
CA SER A 142 8.85 1.43 7.16
C SER A 142 9.66 0.41 6.37
N GLY A 143 9.46 0.33 5.06
CA GLY A 143 10.26 -0.52 4.16
C GLY A 143 11.72 -0.06 4.04
N ASN A 144 12.02 1.20 4.36
CA ASN A 144 13.35 1.79 4.30
C ASN A 144 14.11 1.83 5.64
N SER A 145 13.50 1.33 6.73
CA SER A 145 14.16 1.34 8.04
C SER A 145 15.30 0.34 8.07
N GLU A 146 16.53 0.85 8.16
CA GLU A 146 17.69 0.02 8.51
C GLU A 146 17.45 -0.68 9.86
N PRO A 147 17.95 -1.91 10.05
CA PRO A 147 17.94 -2.55 11.34
C PRO A 147 18.78 -1.69 12.31
N ARG A 148 18.10 -0.86 13.11
CA ARG A 148 18.76 -0.09 14.18
C ARG A 148 19.34 -1.04 15.21
N PRO A 149 20.52 -0.72 15.77
CA PRO A 149 21.11 -1.48 16.87
C PRO A 149 20.10 -1.59 18.03
N LYS A 150 20.01 -2.77 18.62
CA LYS A 150 18.97 -3.23 19.57
C LYS A 150 18.89 -2.45 20.90
N ASN A 151 19.65 -1.36 21.08
CA ASN A 151 19.84 -0.69 22.36
C ASN A 151 19.02 0.60 22.54
N LEU A 152 18.10 0.97 21.63
CA LEU A 152 17.22 2.10 21.86
C LEU A 152 15.81 1.61 22.25
N VAL A 153 15.48 1.84 23.53
CA VAL A 153 14.14 1.67 24.09
C VAL A 153 13.20 2.72 23.47
N GLY A 154 12.56 2.35 22.40
CA GLY A 154 11.55 3.16 21.72
C GLY A 154 11.03 2.32 20.55
N GLY A 155 9.84 1.75 20.71
CA GLY A 155 9.27 0.75 19.82
C GLY A 155 9.22 1.16 18.34
N THR A 156 10.31 0.99 17.65
CA THR A 156 10.36 1.10 16.19
C THR A 156 9.87 -0.21 15.63
N ILE A 157 8.74 -0.16 14.95
CA ILE A 157 8.14 -1.29 14.27
C ILE A 157 9.16 -1.82 13.26
N SER A 158 9.67 -3.02 13.51
CA SER A 158 10.54 -3.71 12.55
C SER A 158 9.65 -4.32 11.47
N PHE A 159 9.43 -3.59 10.39
CA PHE A 159 8.69 -4.08 9.22
C PHE A 159 9.51 -5.06 8.37
N LYS A 160 10.16 -6.02 9.00
CA LYS A 160 10.86 -7.10 8.30
C LYS A 160 9.92 -7.96 7.43
N GLU A 161 8.61 -7.78 7.56
CA GLU A 161 7.57 -8.61 6.92
C GLU A 161 6.63 -7.83 6.00
N LEU A 162 6.92 -6.57 5.68
CA LEU A 162 6.06 -5.83 4.74
C LEU A 162 6.15 -6.49 3.36
N ALA A 163 5.00 -6.89 2.83
CA ALA A 163 4.95 -7.51 1.51
C ALA A 163 5.48 -6.55 0.44
N PRO A 164 6.46 -6.95 -0.39
CA PRO A 164 7.03 -6.11 -1.44
C PRO A 164 5.96 -5.52 -2.38
N SER A 165 4.90 -6.28 -2.61
CA SER A 165 3.76 -5.88 -3.41
C SER A 165 3.01 -4.67 -2.84
N LEU A 166 2.79 -4.64 -1.52
CA LEU A 166 2.13 -3.51 -0.86
C LEU A 166 3.01 -2.26 -0.90
N TYR A 167 4.32 -2.43 -0.70
CA TYR A 167 5.28 -1.34 -0.79
C TYR A 167 5.28 -0.67 -2.17
N ILE A 168 5.38 -1.46 -3.24
CA ILE A 168 5.37 -0.94 -4.62
C ILE A 168 4.03 -0.27 -4.94
N GLN A 169 2.92 -0.91 -4.56
CA GLN A 169 1.59 -0.36 -4.82
C GLN A 169 1.36 0.96 -4.06
N SER A 170 1.94 1.09 -2.86
CA SER A 170 1.87 2.34 -2.10
C SER A 170 2.63 3.48 -2.77
N TRP A 171 3.81 3.20 -3.37
CA TRP A 171 4.54 4.18 -4.19
C TRP A 171 3.74 4.59 -5.42
N ASP A 172 3.19 3.64 -6.18
CA ASP A 172 2.38 3.91 -7.37
C ASP A 172 1.15 4.77 -7.03
N THR A 173 0.44 4.41 -5.94
CA THR A 173 -0.73 5.16 -5.49
C THR A 173 -0.37 6.56 -5.01
N LEU A 174 0.74 6.72 -4.28
CA LEU A 174 1.20 8.03 -3.84
C LEU A 174 1.62 8.90 -5.04
N ALA A 175 2.23 8.34 -6.07
CA ALA A 175 2.51 9.04 -7.32
C ALA A 175 1.22 9.54 -8.00
N LYS A 176 0.18 8.71 -8.04
CA LYS A 176 -1.14 9.11 -8.56
C LYS A 176 -1.78 10.23 -7.74
N ILE A 177 -1.64 10.22 -6.41
CA ILE A 177 -2.08 11.32 -5.54
C ILE A 177 -1.33 12.61 -5.87
N CYS A 178 -0.02 12.54 -6.13
CA CYS A 178 0.77 13.71 -6.53
C CYS A 178 0.30 14.35 -7.84
N LEU A 179 -0.38 13.62 -8.73
CA LEU A 179 -0.94 14.18 -9.96
C LEU A 179 -2.17 15.06 -9.72
N VAL A 180 -2.83 14.94 -8.56
CA VAL A 180 -4.09 15.63 -8.27
C VAL A 180 -4.03 16.56 -7.05
N ASP A 181 -3.00 16.46 -6.22
CA ASP A 181 -2.79 17.28 -5.02
C ASP A 181 -1.38 17.89 -5.00
N ASP A 182 -1.31 19.19 -5.31
CA ASP A 182 -0.06 19.94 -5.36
C ASP A 182 0.70 19.96 -4.02
N LYS A 183 -0.02 19.91 -2.89
CA LYS A 183 0.64 19.91 -1.56
C LYS A 183 1.34 18.58 -1.32
N VAL A 184 0.69 17.49 -1.70
CA VAL A 184 1.28 16.15 -1.64
C VAL A 184 2.44 16.07 -2.62
N ALA A 185 2.28 16.56 -3.86
CA ALA A 185 3.32 16.59 -4.86
C ALA A 185 4.59 17.30 -4.38
N LYS A 186 4.47 18.52 -3.84
CA LYS A 186 5.60 19.30 -3.29
C LYS A 186 6.36 18.54 -2.20
N ARG A 187 5.66 17.74 -1.40
CA ARG A 187 6.26 16.96 -0.32
C ARG A 187 6.97 15.69 -0.82
N TYR A 188 6.38 15.00 -1.80
CA TYR A 188 6.82 13.65 -2.15
C TYR A 188 7.66 13.56 -3.43
N ILE A 189 7.53 14.50 -4.38
CA ILE A 189 8.38 14.51 -5.59
C ILE A 189 9.87 14.50 -5.26
N PRO A 190 10.39 15.27 -4.29
CA PRO A 190 11.81 15.19 -3.93
C PRO A 190 12.23 13.79 -3.45
N ILE A 191 11.34 13.09 -2.76
CA ILE A 191 11.60 11.72 -2.28
C ILE A 191 11.63 10.73 -3.45
N PHE A 192 10.70 10.86 -4.40
CA PHE A 192 10.71 10.07 -5.64
C PHE A 192 12.03 10.25 -6.42
N VAL A 193 12.45 11.50 -6.60
CA VAL A 193 13.70 11.82 -7.30
C VAL A 193 14.91 11.19 -6.59
N GLN A 194 14.98 11.28 -5.26
CA GLN A 194 16.06 10.64 -4.48
C GLN A 194 16.09 9.13 -4.65
N VAL A 195 14.91 8.48 -4.65
CA VAL A 195 14.79 7.05 -4.88
C VAL A 195 15.28 6.69 -6.29
N CYS A 196 14.84 7.42 -7.31
CA CYS A 196 15.28 7.20 -8.70
C CYS A 196 16.79 7.40 -8.87
N ILE A 197 17.37 8.47 -8.32
CA ILE A 197 18.81 8.74 -8.39
C ILE A 197 19.60 7.60 -7.71
N ARG A 198 19.16 7.15 -6.55
CA ARG A 198 19.81 6.01 -5.88
C ARG A 198 19.80 4.76 -6.75
N TYR A 199 18.67 4.44 -7.40
CA TYR A 199 18.60 3.32 -8.32
C TYR A 199 19.59 3.44 -9.47
N LEU A 200 19.64 4.59 -10.14
CA LEU A 200 20.54 4.83 -11.28
C LEU A 200 22.03 4.76 -10.90
N LEU A 201 22.40 5.22 -9.70
CA LEU A 201 23.79 5.18 -9.21
C LEU A 201 24.24 3.78 -8.77
N TYR A 202 23.32 2.82 -8.62
CA TYR A 202 23.66 1.44 -8.23
C TYR A 202 23.72 0.46 -9.42
N GLU A 203 23.25 0.88 -10.59
CA GLU A 203 23.35 0.09 -11.82
C GLU A 203 24.61 0.43 -12.65
N LEU A 204 25.36 1.47 -12.28
CA LEU A 204 26.66 1.84 -12.83
C LEU A 204 27.81 1.34 -11.94
#